data_0e35a9b5e74220e361e486c660d38b94
#
_entry.id   0e35a9b5e74220e361e486c660d38b94
#
_cell.length_a   1.000
_cell.length_b   1.000
_cell.length_c   1.000
_cell.angle_alpha   90.00
_cell.angle_beta   90.00
_cell.angle_gamma   90.00
#
_symmetry.space_group_name_H-M   'P 1'
#
loop_
_entity.id
_entity.type
_entity.pdbx_description
1 polymer ?
#
loop_
_entity_poly.entity_id
_entity_poly.type
_entity_poly.pdbx_seq_one_letter_code
_entity_poly.pdbx_strand_id
1 'polypeptide(L)'
;MSKLISMTAAMTCLAITASAGNDTPHWSLTWKKMQTTGPELELTHELGASDWSVGCETLDRDYADFDSYKPYLSELGVTSARIQSGWARCEKQKGRYDFAWIDHIVDGMLEEGVQPWINLGYGNPLYGAEKGLGSKIFTDEPTMKAWLKFVETIVARYRDKVHEWEIWNEPNLGENRTNYDAYASLLSHTVETIRRVQPDAVIIGMGLSRMPLGYTEHVLDLLRERGQLGMIDYVSFHPYHENPDDATPGIEALARLVKSYDPDIRLFQGESGCPATLEWAHALRYYEWNEYSQAKWVARRMANDWMMG
;
A
#
# COMPACT_ATOMS: atom_id res chain seq x y z
N MET A 1 -10.03 30.95 11.43
CA MET A 1 -9.86 31.87 10.28
C MET A 1 -9.33 31.05 9.14
N SER A 2 -10.21 30.72 8.20
CA SER A 2 -9.95 29.85 7.04
C SER A 2 -9.03 30.58 6.06
N LYS A 3 -7.85 30.00 5.77
CA LYS A 3 -7.05 30.42 4.62
C LYS A 3 -7.52 29.61 3.41
N LEU A 4 -8.32 30.24 2.56
CA LEU A 4 -8.56 29.75 1.20
C LEU A 4 -7.22 29.78 0.45
N ILE A 5 -6.72 28.61 0.07
CA ILE A 5 -5.62 28.48 -0.89
C ILE A 5 -6.24 28.56 -2.28
N SER A 6 -5.97 29.66 -2.96
CA SER A 6 -6.35 29.86 -4.37
C SER A 6 -5.43 29.02 -5.26
N MET A 7 -5.90 27.90 -5.77
CA MET A 7 -5.24 27.18 -6.86
C MET A 7 -5.51 27.91 -8.18
N THR A 8 -4.55 28.69 -8.63
CA THR A 8 -4.54 29.18 -10.02
C THR A 8 -3.81 28.16 -10.88
N ALA A 9 -4.59 27.29 -11.53
CA ALA A 9 -4.04 26.38 -12.54
C ALA A 9 -3.60 27.20 -13.76
N ALA A 10 -2.31 27.36 -13.96
CA ALA A 10 -1.76 27.88 -15.21
C ALA A 10 -1.74 26.76 -16.25
N MET A 11 -2.73 26.76 -17.12
CA MET A 11 -2.76 25.93 -18.34
C MET A 11 -1.74 26.47 -19.32
N THR A 12 -0.58 25.81 -19.46
CA THR A 12 0.40 26.14 -20.49
C THR A 12 0.05 25.34 -21.75
N CYS A 13 -0.33 26.04 -22.82
CA CYS A 13 -0.53 25.44 -24.15
C CYS A 13 0.76 24.82 -24.68
N LEU A 14 0.75 23.53 -25.00
CA LEU A 14 1.77 22.84 -25.77
C LEU A 14 1.68 23.32 -27.23
N ALA A 15 2.69 23.97 -27.74
CA ALA A 15 2.84 24.17 -29.18
C ALA A 15 3.45 22.92 -29.82
N ILE A 16 2.66 22.21 -30.62
CA ILE A 16 3.12 21.08 -31.44
C ILE A 16 3.61 21.64 -32.75
N THR A 17 4.92 21.59 -33.02
CA THR A 17 5.48 21.82 -34.35
C THR A 17 5.66 20.47 -35.02
N ALA A 18 4.86 20.18 -36.05
CA ALA A 18 5.04 19.04 -36.92
C ALA A 18 6.04 19.40 -38.04
N SER A 19 7.16 18.71 -38.13
CA SER A 19 8.01 18.72 -39.35
C SER A 19 7.61 17.54 -40.23
N ALA A 20 7.25 17.83 -41.48
CA ALA A 20 6.92 16.82 -42.46
C ALA A 20 8.21 16.19 -43.03
N GLY A 21 8.53 15.00 -42.58
CA GLY A 21 9.52 14.10 -43.15
C GLY A 21 8.99 12.67 -43.04
N ASN A 22 9.23 11.86 -44.09
CA ASN A 22 8.68 10.52 -44.32
C ASN A 22 9.28 9.43 -43.40
N ASP A 23 9.34 9.68 -42.09
CA ASP A 23 9.69 8.67 -41.12
C ASP A 23 8.60 8.60 -40.06
N THR A 24 8.25 7.39 -39.66
CA THR A 24 7.31 7.13 -38.51
C THR A 24 7.62 8.08 -37.37
N PRO A 25 6.62 8.77 -36.82
CA PRO A 25 6.85 9.77 -35.78
C PRO A 25 7.41 9.10 -34.54
N HIS A 26 8.71 9.16 -34.35
CA HIS A 26 9.33 8.96 -33.06
C HIS A 26 9.01 10.20 -32.21
N TRP A 27 8.05 10.09 -31.31
CA TRP A 27 7.79 11.09 -30.30
C TRP A 27 8.90 11.02 -29.24
N SER A 28 10.00 11.69 -29.46
CA SER A 28 10.95 12.00 -28.40
C SER A 28 10.43 13.24 -27.67
N LEU A 29 9.76 13.03 -26.57
CA LEU A 29 9.50 14.09 -25.58
C LEU A 29 10.84 14.42 -24.92
N THR A 30 11.57 15.39 -25.47
CA THR A 30 12.65 16.03 -24.74
C THR A 30 12.00 16.92 -23.68
N TRP A 31 11.93 16.44 -22.45
CA TRP A 31 11.61 17.27 -21.31
C TRP A 31 12.68 18.34 -21.16
N LYS A 32 12.45 19.53 -21.72
CA LYS A 32 13.14 20.71 -21.21
C LYS A 32 12.74 20.79 -19.76
N LYS A 33 13.73 20.81 -18.85
CA LYS A 33 13.54 21.09 -17.45
C LYS A 33 12.59 22.30 -17.36
N MET A 34 11.34 22.04 -17.00
CA MET A 34 10.37 23.10 -16.79
C MET A 34 10.92 23.90 -15.60
N GLN A 35 11.26 25.17 -15.83
CA GLN A 35 11.45 26.07 -14.72
C GLN A 35 10.09 26.22 -14.08
N THR A 36 9.91 25.61 -12.92
CA THR A 36 8.71 25.81 -12.10
C THR A 36 8.76 27.25 -11.62
N THR A 37 7.87 28.09 -12.14
CA THR A 37 7.59 29.42 -11.60
C THR A 37 6.55 29.35 -10.48
N GLY A 38 6.40 28.18 -9.89
CA GLY A 38 5.53 27.92 -8.73
C GLY A 38 6.23 28.21 -7.40
N PRO A 39 5.50 28.14 -6.27
CA PRO A 39 6.12 28.18 -4.95
C PRO A 39 7.18 27.08 -4.85
N GLU A 40 8.22 27.32 -4.08
CA GLU A 40 9.21 26.31 -3.74
C GLU A 40 8.49 25.05 -3.23
N LEU A 41 8.94 23.87 -3.69
CA LEU A 41 8.41 22.60 -3.18
C LEU A 41 8.82 22.47 -1.71
N GLU A 42 7.85 22.34 -0.85
CA GLU A 42 8.09 21.99 0.55
C GLU A 42 8.47 20.51 0.63
N LEU A 43 9.59 20.21 1.26
CA LEU A 43 10.02 18.83 1.47
C LEU A 43 9.19 18.18 2.58
N THR A 44 9.10 16.86 2.56
CA THR A 44 8.29 16.07 3.51
C THR A 44 8.52 16.47 4.97
N HIS A 45 9.76 16.67 5.38
CA HIS A 45 10.10 17.07 6.75
C HIS A 45 9.64 18.49 7.14
N GLU A 46 9.25 19.33 6.17
CA GLU A 46 8.74 20.68 6.37
C GLU A 46 7.21 20.72 6.43
N LEU A 47 6.54 19.72 5.82
CA LEU A 47 5.08 19.67 5.70
C LEU A 47 4.35 19.28 6.99
N GLY A 48 5.00 18.57 7.89
CA GLY A 48 4.36 17.98 9.07
C GLY A 48 3.49 16.77 8.70
N ALA A 49 2.23 16.76 9.12
CA ALA A 49 1.31 15.66 8.81
C ALA A 49 0.68 15.80 7.42
N SER A 50 0.58 14.69 6.69
CA SER A 50 -0.11 14.56 5.41
C SER A 50 -0.83 13.20 5.35
N ASP A 51 -1.98 13.14 4.68
CA ASP A 51 -2.71 11.90 4.45
C ASP A 51 -2.18 11.12 3.22
N TRP A 52 -1.14 11.64 2.55
CA TRP A 52 -0.56 11.00 1.38
C TRP A 52 0.56 10.04 1.76
N SER A 53 0.46 8.83 1.16
CA SER A 53 1.44 7.77 1.27
C SER A 53 1.87 7.29 -0.12
N VAL A 54 3.06 6.70 -0.20
CA VAL A 54 3.56 6.05 -1.42
C VAL A 54 3.78 4.57 -1.20
N GLY A 55 3.41 3.74 -2.17
CA GLY A 55 3.70 2.31 -2.16
C GLY A 55 5.14 2.03 -2.58
N CYS A 56 5.89 1.37 -1.70
CA CYS A 56 7.25 0.87 -1.94
C CYS A 56 7.27 -0.66 -1.89
N GLU A 57 6.28 -1.30 -2.51
CA GLU A 57 6.16 -2.75 -2.59
C GLU A 57 7.28 -3.36 -3.43
N THR A 58 7.32 -4.70 -3.42
CA THR A 58 8.25 -5.52 -4.20
C THR A 58 9.72 -5.51 -3.80
N LEU A 59 10.10 -4.73 -2.81
CA LEU A 59 11.44 -4.74 -2.21
C LEU A 59 11.78 -6.10 -1.57
N ASP A 60 10.78 -6.78 -1.02
CA ASP A 60 10.90 -8.13 -0.44
C ASP A 60 11.24 -9.19 -1.49
N ARG A 61 11.00 -8.92 -2.78
CA ARG A 61 11.22 -9.80 -3.93
C ARG A 61 12.33 -9.34 -4.86
N ASP A 62 13.05 -8.29 -4.51
CA ASP A 62 14.14 -7.69 -5.30
C ASP A 62 13.69 -7.21 -6.71
N TYR A 63 12.42 -6.79 -6.87
CA TYR A 63 11.92 -6.21 -8.13
C TYR A 63 12.13 -4.70 -8.19
N ALA A 64 12.41 -4.06 -7.07
CA ALA A 64 12.73 -2.66 -6.95
C ALA A 64 14.01 -2.48 -6.14
N ASP A 65 14.72 -1.40 -6.40
CA ASP A 65 15.91 -0.97 -5.66
C ASP A 65 15.57 0.31 -4.87
N PHE A 66 15.61 0.23 -3.56
CA PHE A 66 15.26 1.32 -2.66
C PHE A 66 16.14 2.55 -2.87
N ASP A 67 17.45 2.35 -3.04
CA ASP A 67 18.40 3.45 -3.16
C ASP A 67 18.22 4.27 -4.45
N SER A 68 17.59 3.65 -5.47
CA SER A 68 17.31 4.32 -6.74
C SER A 68 16.24 5.40 -6.64
N TYR A 69 15.31 5.29 -5.68
CA TYR A 69 14.20 6.23 -5.52
C TYR A 69 14.14 6.92 -4.14
N LYS A 70 14.91 6.44 -3.15
CA LYS A 70 15.00 7.05 -1.81
C LYS A 70 15.11 8.59 -1.85
N PRO A 71 16.00 9.20 -2.68
CA PRO A 71 16.18 10.66 -2.67
C PRO A 71 14.93 11.44 -3.11
N TYR A 72 13.98 10.80 -3.79
CA TYR A 72 12.77 11.44 -4.26
C TYR A 72 11.61 11.35 -3.27
N LEU A 73 11.71 10.58 -2.20
CA LEU A 73 10.63 10.40 -1.24
C LEU A 73 10.25 11.71 -0.55
N SER A 74 11.26 12.47 -0.09
CA SER A 74 11.02 13.79 0.52
C SER A 74 10.49 14.83 -0.47
N GLU A 75 10.90 14.75 -1.75
CA GLU A 75 10.44 15.66 -2.80
C GLU A 75 8.98 15.44 -3.20
N LEU A 76 8.43 14.23 -2.99
CA LEU A 76 7.03 13.91 -3.27
C LEU A 76 6.05 14.59 -2.29
N GLY A 77 6.52 15.07 -1.14
CA GLY A 77 5.66 15.63 -0.10
C GLY A 77 4.77 14.58 0.60
N VAL A 78 5.10 13.30 0.48
CA VAL A 78 4.43 12.22 1.21
C VAL A 78 5.04 12.10 2.60
N THR A 79 4.22 11.80 3.59
CA THR A 79 4.69 11.66 4.98
C THR A 79 4.76 10.21 5.44
N SER A 80 4.26 9.27 4.63
CA SER A 80 4.34 7.85 4.93
C SER A 80 4.60 6.99 3.68
N ALA A 81 5.10 5.77 3.88
CA ALA A 81 5.36 4.84 2.80
C ALA A 81 5.10 3.38 3.23
N ARG A 82 4.49 2.60 2.33
CA ARG A 82 4.22 1.18 2.51
C ARG A 82 5.39 0.31 2.09
N ILE A 83 5.76 -0.65 2.94
CA ILE A 83 6.67 -1.74 2.56
C ILE A 83 6.08 -3.09 2.93
N GLN A 84 6.51 -4.16 2.25
CA GLN A 84 6.13 -5.54 2.55
C GLN A 84 7.26 -6.24 3.31
N SER A 85 6.94 -6.94 4.40
CA SER A 85 7.93 -7.52 5.31
C SER A 85 8.67 -8.73 4.75
N GLY A 86 8.07 -9.47 3.81
CA GLY A 86 8.69 -10.66 3.21
C GLY A 86 9.20 -11.69 4.22
N TRP A 87 8.30 -12.37 4.96
CA TRP A 87 8.69 -13.36 5.97
C TRP A 87 9.76 -14.36 5.46
N ALA A 88 9.55 -14.91 4.24
CA ALA A 88 10.50 -15.86 3.65
C ALA A 88 11.87 -15.24 3.34
N ARG A 89 11.95 -13.92 3.12
CA ARG A 89 13.22 -13.20 2.94
C ARG A 89 13.91 -12.97 4.27
N CYS A 90 13.16 -12.65 5.31
CA CYS A 90 13.68 -12.40 6.65
C CYS A 90 14.14 -13.68 7.36
N GLU A 91 13.50 -14.82 7.09
CA GLU A 91 13.79 -16.09 7.75
C GLU A 91 14.13 -17.17 6.72
N LYS A 92 15.41 -17.25 6.34
CA LYS A 92 15.95 -18.27 5.41
C LYS A 92 16.34 -19.57 6.12
N GLN A 93 16.41 -19.56 7.44
CA GLN A 93 16.65 -20.72 8.30
C GLN A 93 15.72 -20.60 9.51
N LYS A 94 15.05 -21.70 9.88
CA LYS A 94 14.10 -21.72 11.00
C LYS A 94 14.65 -21.08 12.27
N GLY A 95 13.94 -20.07 12.78
CA GLY A 95 14.29 -19.34 14.00
C GLY A 95 15.47 -18.39 13.86
N ARG A 96 16.00 -18.16 12.65
CA ARG A 96 17.10 -17.22 12.40
C ARG A 96 16.62 -16.12 11.47
N TYR A 97 16.47 -14.92 12.00
CA TYR A 97 15.98 -13.75 11.28
C TYR A 97 17.12 -12.84 10.83
N ASP A 98 17.05 -12.38 9.58
CA ASP A 98 17.90 -11.37 8.99
C ASP A 98 17.03 -10.20 8.52
N PHE A 99 17.10 -9.10 9.23
CA PHE A 99 16.35 -7.88 8.95
C PHE A 99 17.20 -6.76 8.33
N ALA A 100 18.47 -7.02 8.01
CA ALA A 100 19.38 -5.97 7.54
C ALA A 100 18.84 -5.17 6.35
N TRP A 101 18.13 -5.83 5.43
CA TRP A 101 17.51 -5.18 4.29
C TRP A 101 16.28 -4.30 4.66
N ILE A 102 15.49 -4.70 5.67
CA ILE A 102 14.39 -3.86 6.19
C ILE A 102 14.96 -2.70 7.03
N ASP A 103 16.00 -2.95 7.82
CA ASP A 103 16.69 -1.91 8.58
C ASP A 103 17.12 -0.76 7.68
N HIS A 104 17.78 -1.10 6.55
CA HIS A 104 18.23 -0.12 5.55
C HIS A 104 17.06 0.71 4.99
N ILE A 105 15.93 0.06 4.69
CA ILE A 105 14.77 0.74 4.14
C ILE A 105 14.08 1.61 5.21
N VAL A 106 13.83 1.06 6.40
CA VAL A 106 13.16 1.78 7.49
C VAL A 106 13.97 3.01 7.90
N ASP A 107 15.27 2.83 8.10
CA ASP A 107 16.15 3.94 8.48
C ASP A 107 16.26 4.96 7.35
N GLY A 108 16.39 4.52 6.11
CA GLY A 108 16.42 5.40 4.96
C GLY A 108 15.14 6.21 4.73
N MET A 109 13.96 5.64 5.00
CA MET A 109 12.70 6.39 4.95
C MET A 109 12.64 7.46 6.04
N LEU A 110 13.03 7.10 7.26
CA LEU A 110 13.05 8.05 8.38
C LEU A 110 14.06 9.19 8.17
N GLU A 111 15.20 8.93 7.52
CA GLU A 111 16.16 9.95 7.12
C GLU A 111 15.54 10.97 6.14
N GLU A 112 14.65 10.52 5.25
CA GLU A 112 13.89 11.39 4.32
C GLU A 112 12.64 12.04 4.95
N GLY A 113 12.40 11.82 6.25
CA GLY A 113 11.22 12.34 6.96
C GLY A 113 9.93 11.56 6.67
N VAL A 114 10.03 10.38 6.05
CA VAL A 114 8.89 9.53 5.65
C VAL A 114 8.70 8.41 6.67
N GLN A 115 7.50 8.30 7.23
CA GLN A 115 7.15 7.28 8.21
C GLN A 115 6.84 5.95 7.51
N PRO A 116 7.60 4.87 7.74
CA PRO A 116 7.27 3.58 7.17
C PRO A 116 6.08 2.93 7.89
N TRP A 117 5.22 2.24 7.11
CA TRP A 117 4.27 1.27 7.62
C TRP A 117 4.44 -0.07 6.92
N ILE A 118 4.23 -1.16 7.65
CA ILE A 118 4.66 -2.48 7.20
C ILE A 118 3.47 -3.41 6.99
N ASN A 119 3.33 -3.92 5.76
CA ASN A 119 2.49 -5.06 5.45
C ASN A 119 3.19 -6.34 5.90
N LEU A 120 2.59 -7.09 6.80
CA LEU A 120 3.03 -8.40 7.26
C LEU A 120 2.53 -9.48 6.29
N GLY A 121 3.43 -10.11 5.58
CA GLY A 121 3.14 -11.13 4.57
C GLY A 121 4.47 -11.72 4.02
N TYR A 122 4.42 -12.71 3.24
CA TYR A 122 3.42 -13.75 2.99
C TYR A 122 3.72 -15.01 3.81
N GLY A 123 3.43 -16.22 3.29
CA GLY A 123 3.90 -17.47 3.91
C GLY A 123 5.42 -17.68 3.75
N ASN A 124 5.94 -18.70 4.44
CA ASN A 124 7.34 -19.09 4.34
C ASN A 124 7.48 -20.59 4.02
N PRO A 125 8.12 -20.95 2.89
CA PRO A 125 8.30 -22.35 2.47
C PRO A 125 9.03 -23.24 3.49
N LEU A 126 9.81 -22.67 4.39
CA LEU A 126 10.43 -23.43 5.50
C LEU A 126 9.40 -24.14 6.38
N TYR A 127 8.18 -23.60 6.42
CA TYR A 127 7.07 -24.11 7.22
C TYR A 127 5.96 -24.73 6.37
N GLY A 128 6.22 -24.96 5.06
CA GLY A 128 5.25 -25.53 4.14
C GLY A 128 4.23 -24.52 3.59
N ALA A 129 4.37 -23.22 3.91
CA ALA A 129 3.50 -22.18 3.40
C ALA A 129 4.10 -21.55 2.13
N GLU A 130 3.26 -21.28 1.12
CA GLU A 130 3.69 -20.61 -0.10
C GLU A 130 4.07 -19.15 0.17
N LYS A 131 5.00 -18.62 -0.63
CA LYS A 131 5.40 -17.21 -0.59
C LYS A 131 4.81 -16.46 -1.79
N GLY A 132 4.40 -15.21 -1.57
CA GLY A 132 3.97 -14.30 -2.62
C GLY A 132 2.46 -14.10 -2.70
N LEU A 133 2.07 -13.28 -3.66
CA LEU A 133 0.69 -12.85 -3.86
C LEU A 133 -0.24 -14.05 -4.13
N GLY A 134 -1.39 -14.07 -3.45
CA GLY A 134 -2.39 -15.13 -3.60
C GLY A 134 -2.03 -16.44 -2.90
N SER A 135 -0.90 -16.50 -2.16
CA SER A 135 -0.53 -17.70 -1.40
C SER A 135 -1.61 -18.04 -0.38
N LYS A 136 -1.85 -19.35 -0.24
CA LYS A 136 -2.84 -19.87 0.70
C LYS A 136 -2.50 -19.49 2.13
N ILE A 137 -3.50 -18.98 2.85
CA ILE A 137 -3.39 -18.73 4.27
C ILE A 137 -3.35 -20.07 5.01
N PHE A 138 -2.32 -20.24 5.81
CA PHE A 138 -2.09 -21.45 6.60
C PHE A 138 -3.03 -21.48 7.81
N THR A 139 -3.45 -22.69 8.17
CA THR A 139 -4.35 -22.94 9.32
C THR A 139 -3.77 -23.97 10.29
N ASP A 140 -2.66 -24.60 9.94
CA ASP A 140 -1.98 -25.56 10.81
C ASP A 140 -1.24 -24.86 11.94
N GLU A 141 -1.31 -25.45 13.14
CA GLU A 141 -0.73 -24.87 14.35
C GLU A 141 0.78 -24.63 14.26
N PRO A 142 1.63 -25.54 13.71
CA PRO A 142 3.06 -25.28 13.62
C PRO A 142 3.43 -24.07 12.77
N THR A 143 2.75 -23.89 11.62
CA THR A 143 2.99 -22.73 10.74
C THR A 143 2.48 -21.46 11.38
N MET A 144 1.30 -21.47 11.99
CA MET A 144 0.75 -20.33 12.72
C MET A 144 1.68 -19.90 13.87
N LYS A 145 2.19 -20.84 14.65
CA LYS A 145 3.13 -20.55 15.72
C LYS A 145 4.43 -19.90 15.21
N ALA A 146 4.95 -20.38 14.09
CA ALA A 146 6.14 -19.80 13.47
C ALA A 146 5.87 -18.38 12.93
N TRP A 147 4.72 -18.17 12.31
CA TRP A 147 4.24 -16.84 11.88
C TRP A 147 4.15 -15.86 13.05
N LEU A 148 3.49 -16.24 14.13
CA LEU A 148 3.34 -15.37 15.29
C LEU A 148 4.70 -15.06 15.94
N LYS A 149 5.67 -15.99 15.89
CA LYS A 149 7.03 -15.72 16.33
C LYS A 149 7.77 -14.74 15.42
N PHE A 150 7.57 -14.81 14.10
CA PHE A 150 8.08 -13.82 13.17
C PHE A 150 7.45 -12.44 13.46
N VAL A 151 6.13 -12.37 13.60
CA VAL A 151 5.41 -11.13 13.93
C VAL A 151 5.93 -10.51 15.22
N GLU A 152 6.00 -11.30 16.30
CA GLU A 152 6.57 -10.83 17.57
C GLU A 152 7.96 -10.23 17.39
N THR A 153 8.81 -10.89 16.59
CA THR A 153 10.20 -10.50 16.41
C THR A 153 10.35 -9.21 15.59
N ILE A 154 9.59 -9.09 14.48
CA ILE A 154 9.66 -7.89 13.62
C ILE A 154 9.04 -6.68 14.33
N VAL A 155 7.90 -6.85 15.01
CA VAL A 155 7.26 -5.76 15.77
C VAL A 155 8.16 -5.30 16.92
N ALA A 156 8.74 -6.22 17.69
CA ALA A 156 9.67 -5.86 18.76
C ALA A 156 10.90 -5.09 18.25
N ARG A 157 11.36 -5.40 17.03
CA ARG A 157 12.50 -4.71 16.41
C ARG A 157 12.17 -3.28 16.02
N TYR A 158 10.99 -3.06 15.46
CA TYR A 158 10.65 -1.76 14.86
C TYR A 158 9.64 -0.94 15.65
N ARG A 159 9.16 -1.35 16.82
CA ARG A 159 8.12 -0.67 17.60
C ARG A 159 8.37 0.81 17.89
N ASP A 160 9.63 1.24 17.92
CA ASP A 160 10.01 2.63 18.17
C ASP A 160 10.14 3.44 16.87
N LYS A 161 9.94 2.80 15.71
CA LYS A 161 10.10 3.36 14.36
C LYS A 161 8.88 3.17 13.47
N VAL A 162 8.09 2.13 13.69
CA VAL A 162 6.91 1.75 12.89
C VAL A 162 5.74 1.62 13.84
N HIS A 163 4.66 2.34 13.53
CA HIS A 163 3.46 2.36 14.36
C HIS A 163 2.25 1.71 13.69
N GLU A 164 2.30 1.49 12.38
CA GLU A 164 1.20 0.98 11.56
C GLU A 164 1.58 -0.36 10.94
N TRP A 165 0.72 -1.36 11.15
CA TRP A 165 0.92 -2.73 10.70
C TRP A 165 -0.28 -3.21 9.91
N GLU A 166 -0.07 -3.53 8.64
CA GLU A 166 -1.08 -4.16 7.80
C GLU A 166 -0.94 -5.67 7.82
N ILE A 167 -2.06 -6.38 7.99
CA ILE A 167 -2.04 -7.83 8.16
C ILE A 167 -2.48 -8.52 6.88
N TRP A 168 -1.50 -9.17 6.23
CA TRP A 168 -1.61 -9.86 4.96
C TRP A 168 -1.91 -8.93 3.79
N ASN A 169 -1.67 -9.43 2.57
CA ASN A 169 -1.94 -8.72 1.33
C ASN A 169 -2.92 -9.52 0.46
N GLU A 170 -4.01 -8.89 0.08
CA GLU A 170 -5.06 -9.42 -0.79
C GLU A 170 -5.57 -10.82 -0.36
N PRO A 171 -6.05 -10.96 0.89
CA PRO A 171 -6.52 -12.25 1.40
C PRO A 171 -7.75 -12.80 0.68
N ASN A 172 -8.35 -12.04 -0.22
CA ASN A 172 -9.47 -12.41 -1.06
C ASN A 172 -9.07 -12.93 -2.45
N LEU A 173 -7.78 -13.22 -2.68
CA LEU A 173 -7.28 -13.81 -3.93
C LEU A 173 -7.03 -15.33 -3.83
N GLY A 174 -6.95 -15.96 -4.99
CA GLY A 174 -6.61 -17.39 -5.11
C GLY A 174 -7.56 -18.29 -4.33
N GLU A 175 -7.02 -19.26 -3.61
CA GLU A 175 -7.77 -20.21 -2.78
C GLU A 175 -8.39 -19.54 -1.54
N ASN A 176 -7.90 -18.36 -1.14
CA ASN A 176 -8.41 -17.65 0.02
C ASN A 176 -9.74 -16.92 -0.24
N ARG A 177 -10.20 -16.86 -1.50
CA ARG A 177 -11.41 -16.13 -1.90
C ARG A 177 -12.66 -16.47 -1.09
N THR A 178 -12.73 -17.68 -0.58
CA THR A 178 -13.84 -18.17 0.25
C THR A 178 -13.37 -18.69 1.60
N ASN A 179 -12.12 -18.45 1.96
CA ASN A 179 -11.53 -18.94 3.21
C ASN A 179 -11.50 -17.84 4.28
N TYR A 180 -12.68 -17.30 4.58
CA TYR A 180 -12.87 -16.19 5.51
C TYR A 180 -12.36 -16.51 6.92
N ASP A 181 -12.65 -17.73 7.41
CA ASP A 181 -12.24 -18.19 8.75
C ASP A 181 -10.72 -18.23 8.91
N ALA A 182 -9.99 -18.69 7.89
CA ALA A 182 -8.54 -18.73 7.94
C ALA A 182 -7.97 -17.32 8.06
N TYR A 183 -8.50 -16.36 7.26
CA TYR A 183 -8.05 -14.98 7.35
C TYR A 183 -8.46 -14.34 8.68
N ALA A 184 -9.70 -14.47 9.12
CA ALA A 184 -10.16 -13.94 10.40
C ALA A 184 -9.34 -14.50 11.58
N SER A 185 -8.96 -15.78 11.53
CA SER A 185 -8.10 -16.40 12.54
C SER A 185 -6.68 -15.86 12.49
N LEU A 186 -6.06 -15.76 11.29
CA LEU A 186 -4.75 -15.17 11.10
C LEU A 186 -4.72 -13.73 11.64
N LEU A 187 -5.70 -12.92 11.25
CA LEU A 187 -5.86 -11.52 11.68
C LEU A 187 -5.91 -11.44 13.20
N SER A 188 -6.83 -12.15 13.85
CA SER A 188 -7.01 -12.12 15.30
C SER A 188 -5.72 -12.45 16.04
N HIS A 189 -5.10 -13.59 15.76
CA HIS A 189 -3.87 -14.01 16.43
C HIS A 189 -2.69 -13.06 16.18
N THR A 190 -2.61 -12.50 14.96
CA THR A 190 -1.57 -11.54 14.60
C THR A 190 -1.75 -10.24 15.38
N VAL A 191 -2.98 -9.71 15.46
CA VAL A 191 -3.27 -8.48 16.23
C VAL A 191 -2.97 -8.68 17.72
N GLU A 192 -3.42 -9.79 18.30
CA GLU A 192 -3.11 -10.11 19.70
C GLU A 192 -1.60 -10.13 19.97
N THR A 193 -0.82 -10.66 19.01
CA THR A 193 0.63 -10.70 19.10
C THR A 193 1.23 -9.30 18.99
N ILE A 194 0.77 -8.47 18.04
CA ILE A 194 1.22 -7.09 17.88
C ILE A 194 0.92 -6.28 19.14
N ARG A 195 -0.32 -6.29 19.62
CA ARG A 195 -0.77 -5.51 20.78
C ARG A 195 -0.05 -5.91 22.08
N ARG A 196 0.40 -7.17 22.22
CA ARG A 196 1.23 -7.61 23.35
C ARG A 196 2.61 -6.95 23.33
N VAL A 197 3.19 -6.70 22.15
CA VAL A 197 4.53 -6.12 21.97
C VAL A 197 4.48 -4.59 21.90
N GLN A 198 3.47 -4.06 21.22
CA GLN A 198 3.24 -2.65 20.96
C GLN A 198 1.74 -2.34 21.16
N PRO A 199 1.31 -2.00 22.40
CA PRO A 199 -0.08 -1.82 22.73
C PRO A 199 -0.80 -0.70 21.96
N ASP A 200 -0.07 0.31 21.53
CA ASP A 200 -0.53 1.50 20.79
C ASP A 200 -0.40 1.38 19.27
N ALA A 201 -0.03 0.18 18.77
CA ALA A 201 0.06 -0.04 17.33
C ALA A 201 -1.26 0.24 16.61
N VAL A 202 -1.19 0.87 15.45
CA VAL A 202 -2.33 1.03 14.53
C VAL A 202 -2.44 -0.22 13.67
N ILE A 203 -3.62 -0.80 13.61
CA ILE A 203 -3.88 -2.06 12.91
C ILE A 203 -4.68 -1.82 11.65
N ILE A 204 -4.06 -2.16 10.52
CA ILE A 204 -4.68 -2.10 9.20
C ILE A 204 -5.04 -3.54 8.80
N GLY A 205 -6.33 -3.81 8.73
CA GLY A 205 -6.85 -5.13 8.35
C GLY A 205 -7.21 -5.21 6.88
N MET A 206 -7.29 -6.43 6.39
CA MET A 206 -7.86 -6.88 5.14
C MET A 206 -7.03 -6.66 3.88
N GLY A 207 -6.31 -5.55 3.63
CA GLY A 207 -5.52 -5.34 2.41
C GLY A 207 -6.19 -5.88 1.14
N LEU A 208 -7.46 -5.53 0.90
CA LEU A 208 -8.35 -6.19 -0.07
C LEU A 208 -7.96 -5.91 -1.52
N SER A 209 -7.90 -6.94 -2.35
CA SER A 209 -7.91 -6.74 -3.80
C SER A 209 -9.27 -6.19 -4.22
N ARG A 210 -9.32 -4.97 -4.72
CA ARG A 210 -10.52 -4.20 -5.04
C ARG A 210 -11.38 -3.93 -3.78
N MET A 211 -12.71 -3.88 -3.95
CA MET A 211 -13.70 -3.61 -2.90
C MET A 211 -14.73 -4.75 -2.82
N PRO A 212 -14.33 -5.97 -2.43
CA PRO A 212 -15.20 -7.16 -2.44
C PRO A 212 -16.14 -7.15 -1.23
N LEU A 213 -17.31 -6.53 -1.34
CA LEU A 213 -18.27 -6.35 -0.24
C LEU A 213 -18.61 -7.64 0.47
N GLY A 214 -18.92 -8.71 -0.28
CA GLY A 214 -19.30 -10.00 0.32
C GLY A 214 -18.14 -10.65 1.13
N TYR A 215 -16.89 -10.53 0.67
CA TYR A 215 -15.74 -11.00 1.45
C TYR A 215 -15.58 -10.20 2.74
N THR A 216 -15.66 -8.88 2.62
CA THR A 216 -15.54 -7.96 3.76
C THR A 216 -16.61 -8.23 4.80
N GLU A 217 -17.87 -8.39 4.36
CA GLU A 217 -19.01 -8.69 5.22
C GLU A 217 -18.78 -9.98 6.02
N HIS A 218 -18.39 -11.08 5.35
CA HIS A 218 -18.11 -12.34 6.05
C HIS A 218 -17.00 -12.23 7.10
N VAL A 219 -15.90 -11.52 6.78
CA VAL A 219 -14.81 -11.34 7.75
C VAL A 219 -15.27 -10.48 8.93
N LEU A 220 -16.00 -9.38 8.68
CA LEU A 220 -16.53 -8.53 9.73
C LEU A 220 -17.58 -9.25 10.60
N ASP A 221 -18.42 -10.12 10.01
CA ASP A 221 -19.34 -10.97 10.76
C ASP A 221 -18.59 -11.88 11.71
N LEU A 222 -17.54 -12.58 11.24
CA LEU A 222 -16.72 -13.44 12.10
C LEU A 222 -16.03 -12.67 13.22
N LEU A 223 -15.51 -11.47 12.95
CA LEU A 223 -14.92 -10.61 13.99
C LEU A 223 -15.97 -10.14 14.99
N ARG A 224 -17.16 -9.79 14.54
CA ARG A 224 -18.28 -9.38 15.42
C ARG A 224 -18.73 -10.52 16.31
N GLU A 225 -18.92 -11.71 15.76
CA GLU A 225 -19.30 -12.91 16.51
C GLU A 225 -18.28 -13.29 17.60
N ARG A 226 -17.01 -13.00 17.33
CA ARG A 226 -15.91 -13.21 18.29
C ARG A 226 -15.71 -12.04 19.26
N GLY A 227 -16.47 -10.94 19.10
CA GLY A 227 -16.27 -9.73 19.90
C GLY A 227 -14.96 -9.00 19.61
N GLN A 228 -14.47 -9.10 18.37
CA GLN A 228 -13.13 -8.68 17.95
C GLN A 228 -13.13 -7.52 16.94
N LEU A 229 -14.26 -6.88 16.63
CA LEU A 229 -14.31 -5.75 15.68
C LEU A 229 -13.34 -4.63 16.06
N GLY A 230 -13.28 -4.25 17.33
CA GLY A 230 -12.37 -3.22 17.82
C GLY A 230 -10.88 -3.57 17.80
N MET A 231 -10.50 -4.72 17.22
CA MET A 231 -9.08 -5.07 17.04
C MET A 231 -8.42 -4.33 15.86
N ILE A 232 -9.20 -3.86 14.88
CA ILE A 232 -8.72 -3.18 13.70
C ILE A 232 -9.11 -1.71 13.71
N ASP A 233 -8.19 -0.84 13.29
CA ASP A 233 -8.41 0.60 13.17
C ASP A 233 -8.84 0.97 11.75
N TYR A 234 -8.39 0.20 10.76
CA TYR A 234 -8.68 0.42 9.34
C TYR A 234 -8.99 -0.87 8.60
N VAL A 235 -9.85 -0.75 7.58
CA VAL A 235 -10.00 -1.72 6.49
C VAL A 235 -9.28 -1.19 5.27
N SER A 236 -8.22 -1.89 4.85
CA SER A 236 -7.43 -1.55 3.67
C SER A 236 -8.01 -2.17 2.40
N PHE A 237 -7.86 -1.46 1.28
CA PHE A 237 -8.33 -1.88 -0.04
C PHE A 237 -7.43 -1.35 -1.15
N HIS A 238 -7.43 -2.01 -2.33
CA HIS A 238 -6.57 -1.74 -3.48
C HIS A 238 -7.42 -1.47 -4.74
N PRO A 239 -7.79 -0.21 -5.04
CA PRO A 239 -8.76 0.13 -6.09
C PRO A 239 -8.12 0.24 -7.48
N TYR A 240 -7.60 -0.85 -8.02
CA TYR A 240 -7.04 -0.87 -9.38
C TYR A 240 -8.13 -0.80 -10.44
N HIS A 241 -8.26 0.35 -11.10
CA HIS A 241 -9.14 0.61 -12.24
C HIS A 241 -8.40 1.39 -13.32
N GLU A 242 -8.65 1.08 -14.60
CA GLU A 242 -8.05 1.78 -15.75
C GLU A 242 -8.47 3.25 -15.77
N ASN A 243 -9.73 3.55 -15.51
CA ASN A 243 -10.20 4.87 -15.14
C ASN A 243 -10.33 4.95 -13.61
N PRO A 244 -9.55 5.77 -12.92
CA PRO A 244 -9.55 5.81 -11.45
C PRO A 244 -10.90 6.19 -10.83
N ASP A 245 -11.76 6.95 -11.55
CA ASP A 245 -13.07 7.35 -11.06
C ASP A 245 -14.04 6.17 -10.95
N ASP A 246 -13.84 5.11 -11.73
CA ASP A 246 -14.72 3.92 -11.71
C ASP A 246 -14.64 3.15 -10.39
N ALA A 247 -13.62 3.43 -9.57
CA ALA A 247 -13.50 2.88 -8.23
C ALA A 247 -14.48 3.53 -7.23
N THR A 248 -14.88 4.79 -7.44
CA THR A 248 -15.65 5.60 -6.47
C THR A 248 -16.91 4.92 -5.95
N PRO A 249 -17.81 4.35 -6.78
CA PRO A 249 -19.01 3.69 -6.25
C PRO A 249 -18.71 2.49 -5.36
N GLY A 250 -17.63 1.74 -5.68
CA GLY A 250 -17.17 0.61 -4.88
C GLY A 250 -16.60 1.04 -3.54
N ILE A 251 -15.81 2.11 -3.52
CA ILE A 251 -15.23 2.68 -2.29
C ILE A 251 -16.34 3.19 -1.37
N GLU A 252 -17.30 3.94 -1.90
CA GLU A 252 -18.45 4.41 -1.12
C GLU A 252 -19.30 3.26 -0.56
N ALA A 253 -19.49 2.19 -1.35
CA ALA A 253 -20.21 1.02 -0.87
C ALA A 253 -19.45 0.30 0.25
N LEU A 254 -18.13 0.16 0.12
CA LEU A 254 -17.27 -0.41 1.16
C LEU A 254 -17.29 0.46 2.42
N ALA A 255 -17.23 1.78 2.28
CA ALA A 255 -17.31 2.71 3.41
C ALA A 255 -18.64 2.57 4.18
N ARG A 256 -19.76 2.50 3.45
CA ARG A 256 -21.08 2.27 4.08
C ARG A 256 -21.15 0.93 4.80
N LEU A 257 -20.61 -0.13 4.19
CA LEU A 257 -20.58 -1.45 4.81
C LEU A 257 -19.78 -1.44 6.11
N VAL A 258 -18.52 -0.97 6.07
CA VAL A 258 -17.63 -0.94 7.24
C VAL A 258 -18.25 -0.11 8.38
N LYS A 259 -18.75 1.08 8.08
CA LYS A 259 -19.41 1.95 9.06
C LYS A 259 -20.69 1.35 9.67
N SER A 260 -21.35 0.41 8.99
CA SER A 260 -22.52 -0.29 9.54
C SER A 260 -22.16 -1.33 10.61
N TYR A 261 -20.89 -1.76 10.62
CA TYR A 261 -20.36 -2.67 11.66
C TYR A 261 -19.81 -1.90 12.86
N ASP A 262 -18.94 -0.92 12.57
CA ASP A 262 -18.33 -0.06 13.58
C ASP A 262 -17.98 1.31 12.95
N PRO A 263 -18.53 2.42 13.48
CA PRO A 263 -18.26 3.76 12.93
C PRO A 263 -16.82 4.25 13.15
N ASP A 264 -16.08 3.63 14.07
CA ASP A 264 -14.71 4.00 14.40
C ASP A 264 -13.69 3.35 13.44
N ILE A 265 -14.06 2.26 12.75
CA ILE A 265 -13.24 1.66 11.72
C ILE A 265 -13.28 2.54 10.46
N ARG A 266 -12.10 2.99 10.02
CA ARG A 266 -11.94 3.82 8.82
C ARG A 266 -11.49 2.99 7.61
N LEU A 267 -11.62 3.57 6.41
CA LEU A 267 -11.02 3.00 5.21
C LEU A 267 -9.57 3.50 5.05
N PHE A 268 -8.75 2.65 4.46
CA PHE A 268 -7.36 2.94 4.13
C PHE A 268 -7.05 2.44 2.71
N GLN A 269 -6.65 3.33 1.80
CA GLN A 269 -6.19 2.88 0.49
C GLN A 269 -4.74 2.40 0.63
N GLY A 270 -4.56 1.09 0.79
CA GLY A 270 -3.26 0.48 1.05
C GLY A 270 -2.37 0.40 -0.18
N GLU A 271 -2.98 0.28 -1.37
CA GLU A 271 -2.22 0.11 -2.60
C GLU A 271 -3.04 0.60 -3.79
N SER A 272 -2.42 1.37 -4.68
CA SER A 272 -3.00 1.75 -5.96
C SER A 272 -1.91 2.21 -6.91
N GLY A 273 -2.19 2.21 -8.21
CA GLY A 273 -1.23 2.67 -9.20
C GLY A 273 -1.58 2.21 -10.61
N CYS A 274 -0.80 2.63 -11.57
CA CYS A 274 -0.85 2.14 -12.94
C CYS A 274 0.55 2.09 -13.54
N PRO A 275 0.77 1.25 -14.58
CA PRO A 275 2.07 1.15 -15.24
C PRO A 275 2.47 2.43 -15.97
N ALA A 276 3.78 2.59 -16.20
CA ALA A 276 4.34 3.61 -17.12
C ALA A 276 4.75 3.02 -18.47
N THR A 277 4.64 1.69 -18.65
CA THR A 277 5.12 0.97 -19.82
C THR A 277 4.15 -0.12 -20.24
N LEU A 278 4.27 -0.58 -21.50
CA LEU A 278 3.47 -1.71 -22.01
C LEU A 278 3.91 -3.07 -21.46
N GLU A 279 5.13 -3.19 -20.98
CA GLU A 279 5.74 -4.43 -20.52
C GLU A 279 5.40 -4.74 -19.04
N TRP A 280 4.14 -4.57 -18.68
CA TRP A 280 3.68 -4.81 -17.32
C TRP A 280 2.84 -6.09 -17.24
N ALA A 281 3.18 -6.97 -16.33
CA ALA A 281 2.55 -8.28 -16.19
C ALA A 281 1.43 -8.36 -15.12
N HIS A 282 1.22 -7.29 -14.35
CA HIS A 282 0.33 -7.29 -13.19
C HIS A 282 -0.98 -6.50 -13.41
N ALA A 283 -1.47 -5.80 -12.41
CA ALA A 283 -2.70 -5.02 -12.49
C ALA A 283 -2.69 -4.02 -13.65
N LEU A 284 -3.84 -3.85 -14.31
CA LEU A 284 -4.08 -2.92 -15.41
C LEU A 284 -3.24 -3.17 -16.68
N ARG A 285 -2.73 -4.36 -16.88
CA ARG A 285 -1.83 -4.74 -17.99
C ARG A 285 -2.44 -4.68 -19.40
N TYR A 286 -3.74 -4.52 -19.52
CA TYR A 286 -4.44 -4.57 -20.80
C TYR A 286 -4.64 -3.21 -21.47
N TYR A 287 -4.17 -2.12 -20.83
CA TYR A 287 -4.23 -0.78 -21.36
C TYR A 287 -2.84 -0.34 -21.90
N GLU A 288 -2.83 0.48 -22.94
CA GLU A 288 -1.59 1.02 -23.51
C GLU A 288 -1.01 2.15 -22.65
N TRP A 289 -0.36 1.78 -21.56
CA TRP A 289 0.23 2.72 -20.63
C TRP A 289 1.54 3.34 -21.17
N ASN A 290 1.75 4.59 -20.79
CA ASN A 290 2.99 5.34 -20.95
C ASN A 290 3.09 6.35 -19.80
N GLU A 291 4.24 7.00 -19.66
CA GLU A 291 4.48 7.97 -18.57
C GLU A 291 3.44 9.11 -18.52
N TYR A 292 2.96 9.58 -19.66
CA TYR A 292 1.93 10.62 -19.71
C TYR A 292 0.57 10.13 -19.22
N SER A 293 0.14 8.96 -19.64
CA SER A 293 -1.11 8.36 -19.17
C SER A 293 -1.02 8.02 -17.67
N GLN A 294 0.14 7.56 -17.21
CA GLN A 294 0.40 7.33 -15.78
C GLN A 294 0.29 8.63 -14.97
N ALA A 295 0.96 9.71 -15.39
CA ALA A 295 0.92 11.00 -14.69
C ALA A 295 -0.51 11.53 -14.57
N LYS A 296 -1.31 11.43 -15.64
CA LYS A 296 -2.74 11.81 -15.63
C LYS A 296 -3.56 10.95 -14.68
N TRP A 297 -3.30 9.65 -14.71
CA TRP A 297 -4.00 8.70 -13.85
C TRP A 297 -3.72 8.99 -12.37
N VAL A 298 -2.46 9.15 -12.00
CA VAL A 298 -2.05 9.45 -10.61
C VAL A 298 -2.69 10.75 -10.12
N ALA A 299 -2.56 11.84 -10.90
CA ALA A 299 -3.16 13.12 -10.53
C ALA A 299 -4.69 13.03 -10.34
N ARG A 300 -5.37 12.27 -11.22
CA ARG A 300 -6.82 12.07 -11.15
C ARG A 300 -7.21 11.21 -9.96
N ARG A 301 -6.46 10.13 -9.67
CA ARG A 301 -6.68 9.27 -8.50
C ARG A 301 -6.54 10.07 -7.20
N MET A 302 -5.46 10.81 -7.06
CA MET A 302 -5.22 11.66 -5.88
C MET A 302 -6.34 12.69 -5.69
N ALA A 303 -6.74 13.40 -6.76
CA ALA A 303 -7.84 14.36 -6.68
C ALA A 303 -9.15 13.71 -6.25
N ASN A 304 -9.46 12.50 -6.77
CA ASN A 304 -10.66 11.77 -6.43
C ASN A 304 -10.65 11.28 -4.97
N ASP A 305 -9.52 10.74 -4.51
CA ASP A 305 -9.37 10.31 -3.11
C ASP A 305 -9.53 11.49 -2.15
N TRP A 306 -8.89 12.62 -2.46
CA TRP A 306 -9.01 13.85 -1.67
C TRP A 306 -10.45 14.37 -1.58
N MET A 307 -11.23 14.23 -2.66
CA MET A 307 -12.64 14.63 -2.68
C MET A 307 -13.54 13.71 -1.86
N MET A 308 -13.13 12.46 -1.67
CA MET A 308 -13.88 11.48 -0.88
C MET A 308 -13.57 11.55 0.63
N GLY A 309 -12.49 12.21 1.04
CA GLY A 309 -12.04 12.32 2.43
C GLY A 309 -11.27 11.11 2.85
#